data_00d7d0ca5ad191859e79bc3e63cd29c0
#
_entry.id   00d7d0ca5ad191859e79bc3e63cd29c0
#
_cell.length_a   1.000
_cell.length_b   1.000
_cell.length_c   1.000
_cell.angle_alpha   90.00
_cell.angle_beta   90.00
_cell.angle_gamma   90.00
#
_symmetry.space_group_name_H-M   'P 1'
#
loop_
_entity.id
_entity.type
_entity.pdbx_description
1 polymer ?
#
loop_
_entity_poly.entity_id
_entity_poly.type
_entity_poly.pdbx_seq_one_letter_code
_entity_poly.pdbx_strand_id
1 'polypeptide(L)'
;MAAFKEPKKFGVIPGNAADVTAIQDAGSVLTPSMADIFPAIYQVPLGQGGKAPERTTFNAFLKLYGEALYFLQRGGVWSYDATADYPAGAVVGYSGSLYLARGENGPGTGTGAVTPGKNTAVWQKLVLESGNAASATKLATARTINGTAFNGTANITTANWGTARNIAIADATATNTGEAVSVNGSAAVTLKLPAAIKANITGSLTGNAATATKLAAKRTIALSGAATGTATAFDGSGNITIPVTALAASAIRAQWYAAYPDGAEAHNAMWGGRDITAAFNNGTVSANIANGTFKDIFPGDYITKQVTIPQVLADDGTTVLFAGGTYTVNWVVADCDYWINKGYDTAMTAHHVAIVPQVPIFNARMNSTNTTEGGYAGSEMYKNVIPACATGIVNAFGSSHILTFRDHLTRDLNASAVSSGITVFTGAPNWNGAWYGQQCNLMSEAMVYDGPHCASSALDNIMATRQMSAFRLSEKLINYNRQWWWLRDVASSAFFAYVYGGGGANARGASDVFGVRPFALLC
;
A
#
# COMPACT_ATOMS: atom_id res chain seq x y z
N MET A 1 -18.64 -23.18 -3.19
CA MET A 1 -17.21 -22.84 -3.06
C MET A 1 -16.52 -24.02 -2.42
N ALA A 2 -15.42 -24.52 -3.00
CA ALA A 2 -14.65 -25.57 -2.36
C ALA A 2 -14.18 -25.11 -0.99
N ALA A 3 -14.22 -25.99 0.02
CA ALA A 3 -13.73 -25.68 1.35
C ALA A 3 -12.28 -25.22 1.26
N PHE A 4 -11.99 -24.08 1.86
CA PHE A 4 -10.64 -23.54 1.92
C PHE A 4 -9.77 -24.49 2.75
N LYS A 5 -8.77 -25.09 2.12
CA LYS A 5 -7.84 -26.02 2.77
C LYS A 5 -6.68 -25.21 3.31
N GLU A 6 -6.35 -25.41 4.59
CA GLU A 6 -5.14 -24.85 5.20
C GLU A 6 -3.92 -25.24 4.36
N PRO A 7 -3.11 -24.26 3.88
CA PRO A 7 -1.88 -24.60 3.19
C PRO A 7 -0.93 -25.30 4.14
N LYS A 8 -0.02 -26.08 3.57
CA LYS A 8 1.01 -26.76 4.36
C LYS A 8 1.85 -25.74 5.12
N LYS A 9 2.10 -26.06 6.39
CA LYS A 9 2.88 -25.21 7.29
C LYS A 9 4.34 -25.21 6.87
N PHE A 10 4.95 -24.05 6.97
CA PHE A 10 6.40 -23.98 7.02
C PHE A 10 6.84 -24.29 8.46
N GLY A 11 7.61 -25.34 8.65
CA GLY A 11 8.18 -25.69 9.97
C GLY A 11 9.26 -24.72 10.39
N VAL A 12 9.99 -24.15 9.44
CA VAL A 12 10.95 -23.04 9.58
C VAL A 12 10.82 -22.15 8.35
N ILE A 13 11.06 -20.86 8.50
CA ILE A 13 10.98 -19.84 7.42
C ILE A 13 11.96 -20.19 6.31
N PRO A 14 11.56 -20.03 5.07
CA PRO A 14 11.18 -21.11 4.16
C PRO A 14 12.36 -22.02 3.96
N GLY A 15 12.20 -23.21 4.22
CA GLY A 15 13.23 -24.19 4.04
C GLY A 15 13.01 -25.46 4.84
N ASN A 16 12.01 -25.53 5.69
CA ASN A 16 11.83 -26.68 6.51
C ASN A 16 10.37 -27.10 6.58
N ALA A 17 9.95 -27.99 5.73
CA ALA A 17 8.91 -28.97 5.97
C ALA A 17 8.55 -29.80 4.76
N ALA A 18 8.37 -31.03 5.05
CA ALA A 18 7.83 -32.08 4.24
C ALA A 18 6.57 -31.67 3.50
N ASP A 19 6.50 -32.08 2.28
CA ASP A 19 5.30 -32.21 1.49
C ASP A 19 4.89 -31.04 0.62
N VAL A 20 5.75 -30.68 -0.28
CA VAL A 20 5.30 -30.19 -1.57
C VAL A 20 5.66 -31.26 -2.58
N THR A 21 4.69 -31.82 -3.30
CA THR A 21 4.87 -32.95 -4.22
C THR A 21 5.92 -32.72 -5.32
N ALA A 22 6.49 -31.51 -5.43
CA ALA A 22 7.55 -31.14 -6.35
C ALA A 22 8.81 -30.58 -5.68
N ILE A 23 8.78 -30.31 -4.37
CA ILE A 23 9.91 -29.77 -3.62
C ILE A 23 10.20 -30.71 -2.48
N GLN A 24 11.39 -31.27 -2.45
CA GLN A 24 11.83 -32.20 -1.43
C GLN A 24 12.22 -31.47 -0.14
N ASP A 25 12.10 -32.15 1.01
CA ASP A 25 12.45 -31.58 2.32
C ASP A 25 13.94 -31.28 2.44
N ALA A 26 14.77 -32.14 1.91
CA ALA A 26 16.21 -31.95 1.78
C ALA A 26 16.61 -32.10 0.31
N GLY A 27 17.16 -31.00 -0.27
CA GLY A 27 17.68 -31.03 -1.62
C GLY A 27 19.04 -31.73 -1.71
N SER A 28 19.40 -32.11 -2.92
CA SER A 28 20.78 -32.42 -3.24
C SER A 28 21.53 -31.12 -3.52
N VAL A 29 22.86 -31.16 -3.62
CA VAL A 29 23.66 -30.02 -4.08
C VAL A 29 23.29 -29.51 -5.48
N LEU A 30 22.39 -30.21 -6.14
CA LEU A 30 21.97 -29.90 -7.53
C LEU A 30 20.49 -29.54 -7.68
N THR A 31 19.67 -29.67 -6.62
CA THR A 31 18.22 -29.43 -6.72
C THR A 31 17.72 -28.54 -5.58
N PRO A 32 16.91 -27.53 -5.86
CA PRO A 32 16.24 -26.72 -4.83
C PRO A 32 15.35 -27.58 -3.92
N SER A 33 15.28 -27.21 -2.65
CA SER A 33 14.48 -27.88 -1.64
C SER A 33 13.86 -26.89 -0.65
N MET A 34 13.04 -27.37 0.27
CA MET A 34 12.51 -26.56 1.36
C MET A 34 13.59 -26.17 2.39
N ALA A 35 14.63 -26.98 2.56
CA ALA A 35 15.74 -26.71 3.48
C ALA A 35 16.77 -25.73 2.88
N ASP A 36 16.97 -25.80 1.59
CA ASP A 36 17.88 -24.92 0.86
C ASP A 36 17.27 -24.55 -0.49
N ILE A 37 16.58 -23.41 -0.52
CA ILE A 37 15.76 -22.98 -1.66
C ILE A 37 16.58 -23.01 -2.96
N PHE A 38 17.79 -22.49 -2.90
CA PHE A 38 18.72 -22.50 -4.02
C PHE A 38 20.12 -22.91 -3.54
N PRO A 39 20.49 -24.19 -3.64
CA PRO A 39 21.84 -24.67 -3.32
C PRO A 39 22.94 -23.85 -4.01
N ALA A 40 24.11 -23.83 -3.43
CA ALA A 40 25.26 -23.05 -3.89
C ALA A 40 25.58 -23.19 -5.39
N ILE A 41 25.20 -24.32 -6.01
CA ILE A 41 25.38 -24.56 -7.45
C ILE A 41 24.68 -23.53 -8.34
N TYR A 42 23.59 -22.90 -7.86
CA TYR A 42 22.89 -21.86 -8.60
C TYR A 42 23.52 -20.46 -8.44
N GLN A 43 24.47 -20.31 -7.52
CA GLN A 43 25.28 -19.11 -7.35
C GLN A 43 26.56 -19.15 -8.20
N VAL A 44 26.87 -20.30 -8.78
CA VAL A 44 28.01 -20.48 -9.67
C VAL A 44 27.62 -20.04 -11.08
N PRO A 45 28.44 -19.24 -11.77
CA PRO A 45 28.18 -18.86 -13.16
C PRO A 45 28.01 -20.09 -14.05
N LEU A 46 27.06 -20.04 -14.99
CA LEU A 46 26.75 -21.17 -15.89
C LEU A 46 27.98 -21.69 -16.63
N GLY A 47 28.88 -20.78 -17.07
CA GLY A 47 30.13 -21.13 -17.75
C GLY A 47 31.18 -21.80 -16.84
N GLN A 48 30.96 -21.86 -15.54
CA GLN A 48 31.82 -22.52 -14.55
C GLN A 48 31.16 -23.73 -13.90
N GLY A 49 30.15 -24.29 -14.56
CA GLY A 49 29.45 -25.48 -14.09
C GLY A 49 28.25 -25.21 -13.18
N GLY A 50 27.84 -23.97 -13.04
CA GLY A 50 26.61 -23.60 -12.35
C GLY A 50 25.35 -24.05 -13.09
N LYS A 51 24.24 -24.05 -12.42
CA LYS A 51 22.92 -24.38 -12.99
C LYS A 51 21.98 -23.19 -12.94
N ALA A 52 21.15 -23.05 -13.95
CA ALA A 52 20.01 -22.16 -13.90
C ALA A 52 18.86 -22.82 -13.13
N PRO A 53 18.10 -22.07 -12.29
CA PRO A 53 16.90 -22.60 -11.68
C PRO A 53 15.88 -23.05 -12.71
N GLU A 54 15.34 -24.24 -12.53
CA GLU A 54 14.27 -24.72 -13.39
C GLU A 54 13.00 -23.88 -13.17
N ARG A 55 12.38 -23.44 -14.25
CA ARG A 55 11.13 -22.64 -14.24
C ARG A 55 10.03 -23.32 -13.39
N THR A 56 9.89 -24.62 -13.49
CA THR A 56 8.89 -25.40 -12.76
C THR A 56 9.13 -25.39 -11.24
N THR A 57 10.36 -25.51 -10.81
CA THR A 57 10.75 -25.42 -9.40
C THR A 57 10.55 -24.02 -8.85
N PHE A 58 10.97 -23.00 -9.60
CA PHE A 58 10.74 -21.61 -9.20
C PHE A 58 9.25 -21.27 -9.09
N ASN A 59 8.44 -21.70 -10.05
CA ASN A 59 6.99 -21.52 -10.00
C ASN A 59 6.35 -22.29 -8.83
N ALA A 60 6.87 -23.45 -8.45
CA ALA A 60 6.39 -24.20 -7.29
C ALA A 60 6.61 -23.43 -5.98
N PHE A 61 7.76 -22.80 -5.79
CA PHE A 61 8.03 -21.92 -4.66
C PHE A 61 7.09 -20.70 -4.64
N LEU A 62 6.93 -20.02 -5.77
CA LEU A 62 6.02 -18.88 -5.86
C LEU A 62 4.57 -19.25 -5.57
N LYS A 63 4.12 -20.43 -6.03
CA LYS A 63 2.79 -20.95 -5.74
C LYS A 63 2.61 -21.20 -4.23
N LEU A 64 3.59 -21.83 -3.59
CA LEU A 64 3.55 -22.12 -2.15
C LEU A 64 3.45 -20.82 -1.32
N TYR A 65 4.24 -19.80 -1.65
CA TYR A 65 4.14 -18.49 -1.02
C TYR A 65 2.78 -17.83 -1.27
N GLY A 66 2.29 -17.87 -2.49
CA GLY A 66 0.98 -17.33 -2.85
C GLY A 66 -0.16 -17.97 -2.07
N GLU A 67 -0.14 -19.30 -1.92
CA GLU A 67 -1.12 -20.04 -1.14
C GLU A 67 -1.07 -19.69 0.36
N ALA A 68 0.12 -19.56 0.93
CA ALA A 68 0.31 -19.15 2.33
C ALA A 68 -0.20 -17.71 2.58
N LEU A 69 0.13 -16.77 1.71
CA LEU A 69 -0.33 -15.40 1.81
C LEU A 69 -1.85 -15.30 1.64
N TYR A 70 -2.41 -16.05 0.70
CA TYR A 70 -3.86 -16.08 0.47
C TYR A 70 -4.61 -16.67 1.67
N PHE A 71 -4.06 -17.69 2.32
CA PHE A 71 -4.59 -18.24 3.57
C PHE A 71 -4.68 -17.18 4.66
N LEU A 72 -3.59 -16.43 4.89
CA LEU A 72 -3.54 -15.36 5.89
C LEU A 72 -4.49 -14.20 5.53
N GLN A 73 -4.54 -13.80 4.25
CA GLN A 73 -5.41 -12.72 3.78
C GLN A 73 -6.90 -13.00 4.03
N ARG A 74 -7.30 -14.27 4.01
CA ARG A 74 -8.67 -14.68 4.30
C ARG A 74 -8.96 -14.92 5.78
N GLY A 75 -8.08 -14.47 6.66
CA GLY A 75 -8.21 -14.65 8.10
C GLY A 75 -7.87 -16.06 8.56
N GLY A 76 -7.12 -16.81 7.78
CA GLY A 76 -6.64 -18.12 8.17
C GLY A 76 -5.69 -18.05 9.36
N VAL A 77 -5.89 -18.92 10.32
CA VAL A 77 -5.01 -19.10 11.47
C VAL A 77 -4.36 -20.47 11.38
N TRP A 78 -3.03 -20.48 11.43
CA TRP A 78 -2.27 -21.72 11.35
C TRP A 78 -2.55 -22.62 12.55
N SER A 79 -2.63 -23.90 12.30
CA SER A 79 -2.76 -24.88 13.38
C SER A 79 -1.48 -24.95 14.21
N TYR A 80 -1.63 -25.21 15.49
CA TYR A 80 -0.48 -25.42 16.38
C TYR A 80 0.43 -26.56 15.88
N ASP A 81 1.72 -26.33 15.92
CA ASP A 81 2.76 -27.29 15.60
C ASP A 81 3.76 -27.35 16.77
N ALA A 82 3.95 -28.55 17.31
CA ALA A 82 4.83 -28.75 18.46
C ALA A 82 6.34 -28.58 18.15
N THR A 83 6.69 -28.52 16.86
CA THR A 83 8.07 -28.32 16.40
C THR A 83 8.41 -26.86 16.11
N ALA A 84 7.43 -25.96 16.17
CA ALA A 84 7.61 -24.54 15.91
C ALA A 84 7.74 -23.74 17.21
N ASP A 85 8.52 -22.68 17.17
CA ASP A 85 8.60 -21.70 18.25
C ASP A 85 7.58 -20.59 18.04
N TYR A 86 6.85 -20.24 19.08
CA TYR A 86 5.81 -19.21 19.08
C TYR A 86 6.19 -18.08 20.04
N PRO A 87 6.32 -16.85 19.57
CA PRO A 87 6.52 -15.71 20.44
C PRO A 87 5.24 -15.39 21.22
N ALA A 88 5.37 -14.64 22.31
CA ALA A 88 4.23 -14.04 22.99
C ALA A 88 3.37 -13.23 22.01
N GLY A 89 2.05 -13.40 22.08
CA GLY A 89 1.11 -12.78 21.15
C GLY A 89 0.78 -13.61 19.90
N ALA A 90 1.45 -14.74 19.66
CA ALA A 90 1.10 -15.62 18.55
C ALA A 90 -0.28 -16.24 18.74
N VAL A 91 -1.07 -16.30 17.67
CA VAL A 91 -2.40 -16.94 17.65
C VAL A 91 -2.35 -18.20 16.81
N VAL A 92 -2.83 -19.30 17.37
CA VAL A 92 -2.88 -20.60 16.68
C VAL A 92 -4.23 -21.27 16.83
N GLY A 93 -4.61 -22.09 15.86
CA GLY A 93 -5.73 -23.00 15.93
C GLY A 93 -5.33 -24.33 16.57
N TYR A 94 -6.06 -24.85 17.54
CA TYR A 94 -5.85 -26.17 18.10
C TYR A 94 -7.17 -26.77 18.55
N SER A 95 -7.45 -27.99 18.12
CA SER A 95 -8.66 -28.75 18.50
C SER A 95 -9.95 -27.91 18.36
N GLY A 96 -10.11 -27.24 17.22
CA GLY A 96 -11.30 -26.44 16.91
C GLY A 96 -11.46 -25.12 17.69
N SER A 97 -10.42 -24.70 18.39
CA SER A 97 -10.42 -23.44 19.15
C SER A 97 -9.18 -22.61 18.82
N LEU A 98 -9.28 -21.30 19.04
CA LEU A 98 -8.14 -20.39 18.91
C LEU A 98 -7.47 -20.19 20.27
N TYR A 99 -6.15 -20.07 20.25
CA TYR A 99 -5.33 -19.84 21.43
C TYR A 99 -4.31 -18.75 21.17
N LEU A 100 -4.13 -17.89 22.17
CA LEU A 100 -3.12 -16.83 22.21
C LEU A 100 -1.97 -17.27 23.11
N ALA A 101 -0.75 -17.22 22.62
CA ALA A 101 0.45 -17.42 23.43
C ALA A 101 0.65 -16.22 24.39
N ARG A 102 0.70 -16.47 25.68
CA ARG A 102 0.97 -15.46 26.72
C ARG A 102 2.45 -15.19 26.91
N GLY A 103 3.28 -16.14 26.54
CA GLY A 103 4.73 -16.08 26.57
C GLY A 103 5.30 -16.90 25.41
N GLU A 104 6.63 -16.92 25.30
CA GLU A 104 7.32 -17.76 24.32
C GLU A 104 7.03 -19.23 24.59
N ASN A 105 6.79 -20.02 23.55
CA ASN A 105 6.50 -21.44 23.63
C ASN A 105 7.02 -22.17 22.39
N GLY A 106 7.75 -23.25 22.57
CA GLY A 106 8.30 -24.06 21.49
C GLY A 106 9.57 -24.78 21.90
N PRO A 107 10.08 -25.73 21.12
CA PRO A 107 11.23 -26.54 21.45
C PRO A 107 12.54 -25.74 21.62
N GLY A 108 12.68 -24.63 20.94
CA GLY A 108 13.82 -23.70 21.05
C GLY A 108 13.69 -22.66 22.16
N THR A 109 12.56 -22.62 22.86
CA THR A 109 12.29 -21.62 23.93
C THR A 109 12.64 -22.22 25.31
N GLY A 110 12.86 -21.35 26.30
CA GLY A 110 13.14 -21.79 27.67
C GLY A 110 11.97 -22.51 28.36
N THR A 111 10.76 -22.38 27.82
CA THR A 111 9.53 -23.01 28.34
C THR A 111 9.27 -24.38 27.71
N GLY A 112 9.97 -24.73 26.63
CA GLY A 112 9.70 -25.93 25.84
C GLY A 112 8.33 -25.90 25.14
N ALA A 113 8.00 -26.94 24.39
CA ALA A 113 6.73 -27.01 23.64
C ALA A 113 5.58 -27.45 24.55
N VAL A 114 4.69 -26.53 24.89
CA VAL A 114 3.46 -26.77 25.67
C VAL A 114 2.26 -26.73 24.73
N THR A 115 1.52 -27.82 24.62
CA THR A 115 0.33 -27.92 23.78
C THR A 115 -0.77 -26.96 24.26
N PRO A 116 -1.45 -26.21 23.36
CA PRO A 116 -2.57 -25.37 23.72
C PRO A 116 -3.66 -26.10 24.52
N GLY A 117 -4.16 -25.45 25.57
CA GLY A 117 -5.16 -26.02 26.46
C GLY A 117 -4.60 -26.84 27.64
N LYS A 118 -3.29 -27.13 27.68
CA LYS A 118 -2.66 -27.85 28.79
C LYS A 118 -2.15 -26.96 29.91
N ASN A 119 -1.80 -25.70 29.60
CA ASN A 119 -1.31 -24.74 30.58
C ASN A 119 -1.84 -23.33 30.24
N THR A 120 -2.69 -22.78 31.10
CA THR A 120 -3.32 -21.47 30.91
C THR A 120 -2.36 -20.30 31.18
N ALA A 121 -1.23 -20.53 31.82
CA ALA A 121 -0.18 -19.52 31.94
C ALA A 121 0.56 -19.31 30.61
N VAL A 122 0.64 -20.36 29.76
CA VAL A 122 1.32 -20.32 28.45
C VAL A 122 0.34 -20.02 27.33
N TRP A 123 -0.83 -20.67 27.35
CA TRP A 123 -1.84 -20.52 26.31
C TRP A 123 -3.17 -20.02 26.86
N GLN A 124 -3.65 -18.90 26.38
CA GLN A 124 -4.99 -18.42 26.67
C GLN A 124 -5.95 -18.84 25.55
N LYS A 125 -7.00 -19.57 25.89
CA LYS A 125 -8.07 -19.85 24.94
C LYS A 125 -8.81 -18.54 24.64
N LEU A 126 -8.94 -18.21 23.37
CA LEU A 126 -9.74 -17.11 22.89
C LEU A 126 -11.19 -17.60 22.81
N VAL A 127 -11.99 -17.13 23.74
CA VAL A 127 -13.44 -17.37 23.72
C VAL A 127 -14.05 -16.14 23.10
N LEU A 128 -14.69 -16.29 21.93
CA LEU A 128 -15.56 -15.24 21.41
C LEU A 128 -16.69 -15.10 22.40
N GLU A 129 -16.77 -13.94 23.04
CA GLU A 129 -17.87 -13.65 23.95
C GLU A 129 -19.21 -13.68 23.20
N SER A 130 -19.81 -14.82 23.17
CA SER A 130 -21.24 -14.96 22.91
C SER A 130 -21.78 -15.92 23.97
N GLY A 131 -22.08 -15.41 25.10
CA GLY A 131 -22.72 -16.26 26.08
C GLY A 131 -22.64 -15.68 27.48
N ASN A 132 -23.77 -15.38 27.98
CA ASN A 132 -24.04 -15.23 29.40
C ASN A 132 -23.18 -16.23 30.19
N ALA A 133 -22.56 -15.76 31.27
CA ALA A 133 -22.02 -16.67 32.27
C ALA A 133 -23.15 -17.64 32.65
N ALA A 134 -23.07 -18.85 32.11
CA ALA A 134 -24.01 -19.89 32.46
C ALA A 134 -23.81 -20.16 33.97
N SER A 135 -24.77 -19.63 34.76
CA SER A 135 -24.96 -19.95 36.16
C SER A 135 -23.96 -19.41 37.18
N ALA A 136 -24.19 -18.20 37.63
CA ALA A 136 -24.04 -17.95 39.06
C ALA A 136 -25.23 -18.62 39.76
N THR A 137 -25.10 -19.89 40.09
CA THR A 137 -26.21 -20.67 40.67
C THR A 137 -26.59 -20.22 42.08
N LYS A 138 -25.73 -19.48 42.76
CA LYS A 138 -26.03 -18.88 44.07
C LYS A 138 -25.00 -17.83 44.47
N LEU A 139 -25.37 -16.95 45.39
CA LEU A 139 -24.43 -16.06 46.03
C LEU A 139 -23.48 -16.85 46.95
N ALA A 140 -22.19 -16.55 46.91
CA ALA A 140 -21.19 -17.18 47.79
C ALA A 140 -21.51 -16.98 49.28
N THR A 141 -22.12 -15.85 49.63
CA THR A 141 -22.62 -15.55 50.98
C THR A 141 -24.07 -15.10 50.87
N ALA A 142 -24.96 -15.76 51.54
CA ALA A 142 -26.35 -15.38 51.61
C ALA A 142 -26.50 -13.94 52.14
N ARG A 143 -27.39 -13.19 51.56
CA ARG A 143 -27.80 -11.86 52.01
C ARG A 143 -29.21 -11.94 52.60
N THR A 144 -29.51 -11.08 53.50
CA THR A 144 -30.88 -10.99 54.02
C THR A 144 -31.67 -9.96 53.25
N ILE A 145 -32.89 -10.34 52.85
CA ILE A 145 -33.90 -9.45 52.30
C ILE A 145 -35.08 -9.50 53.26
N ASN A 146 -35.42 -8.38 53.90
CA ASN A 146 -36.45 -8.30 54.95
C ASN A 146 -36.30 -9.38 56.03
N GLY A 147 -35.08 -9.62 56.51
CA GLY A 147 -34.80 -10.63 57.54
C GLY A 147 -34.76 -12.08 57.08
N THR A 148 -35.12 -12.36 55.83
CA THR A 148 -35.01 -13.71 55.19
C THR A 148 -33.72 -13.87 54.46
N ALA A 149 -32.96 -14.93 54.74
CA ALA A 149 -31.71 -15.23 54.06
C ALA A 149 -31.99 -15.63 52.61
N PHE A 150 -31.30 -14.97 51.68
CA PHE A 150 -31.38 -15.20 50.23
C PHE A 150 -30.00 -15.46 49.63
N ASN A 151 -29.88 -16.54 48.97
CA ASN A 151 -28.64 -16.91 48.25
C ASN A 151 -28.85 -17.16 46.75
N GLY A 152 -30.04 -16.97 46.22
CA GLY A 152 -30.36 -17.14 44.80
C GLY A 152 -30.81 -18.54 44.40
N THR A 153 -30.81 -19.53 45.31
CA THR A 153 -31.20 -20.92 44.99
C THR A 153 -32.71 -21.19 45.01
N ALA A 154 -33.46 -20.33 45.62
CA ALA A 154 -34.91 -20.44 45.70
C ALA A 154 -35.56 -19.05 45.77
N ASN A 155 -36.81 -18.98 45.38
CA ASN A 155 -37.59 -17.75 45.57
C ASN A 155 -37.76 -17.47 47.08
N ILE A 156 -37.68 -16.21 47.42
CA ILE A 156 -38.05 -15.76 48.77
C ILE A 156 -39.37 -15.02 48.72
N THR A 157 -40.16 -15.25 49.76
CA THR A 157 -41.36 -14.45 50.00
C THR A 157 -40.98 -13.40 51.03
N THR A 158 -41.04 -12.14 50.67
CA THR A 158 -40.81 -11.04 51.60
C THR A 158 -42.09 -10.86 52.48
N ALA A 159 -41.84 -10.59 53.74
CA ALA A 159 -42.95 -10.34 54.65
C ALA A 159 -43.77 -9.11 54.18
N ASN A 160 -45.05 -9.21 54.34
CA ASN A 160 -45.96 -8.10 54.09
C ASN A 160 -45.67 -6.92 55.07
N TRP A 161 -45.98 -5.72 54.61
CA TRP A 161 -45.94 -4.58 55.56
C TRP A 161 -46.81 -4.85 56.73
N GLY A 162 -46.30 -4.64 57.93
CA GLY A 162 -47.07 -4.86 59.16
C GLY A 162 -48.30 -3.94 59.31
N THR A 163 -48.32 -2.86 58.61
CA THR A 163 -49.47 -1.97 58.45
C THR A 163 -49.66 -1.63 56.99
N ALA A 164 -50.80 -1.90 56.42
CA ALA A 164 -51.15 -1.52 55.08
C ALA A 164 -51.10 0.01 54.93
N ARG A 165 -50.57 0.44 53.77
CA ARG A 165 -50.52 1.85 53.40
C ARG A 165 -51.38 2.08 52.17
N ASN A 166 -52.10 3.19 52.21
CA ASN A 166 -52.81 3.63 51.00
C ASN A 166 -51.81 4.32 50.06
N ILE A 167 -51.74 3.80 48.87
CA ILE A 167 -50.92 4.37 47.82
C ILE A 167 -51.86 4.80 46.70
N ALA A 168 -51.69 6.03 46.25
CA ALA A 168 -52.37 6.57 45.07
C ALA A 168 -51.40 7.38 44.25
N ILE A 169 -51.64 7.50 42.98
CA ILE A 169 -50.88 8.35 42.08
C ILE A 169 -51.70 9.61 41.86
N ALA A 170 -51.11 10.77 42.13
CA ALA A 170 -51.70 12.07 41.86
C ALA A 170 -50.89 12.81 40.81
N ASP A 171 -51.53 13.74 40.12
CA ASP A 171 -50.81 14.67 39.26
C ASP A 171 -50.03 15.71 40.09
N ALA A 172 -49.17 16.50 39.43
CA ALA A 172 -48.31 17.48 40.09
C ALA A 172 -49.08 18.56 40.88
N THR A 173 -50.36 18.72 40.62
CA THR A 173 -51.23 19.68 41.30
C THR A 173 -52.06 19.02 42.41
N ALA A 174 -51.99 17.70 42.57
CA ALA A 174 -52.83 16.87 43.39
C ALA A 174 -54.32 17.03 43.10
N THR A 175 -54.66 17.64 41.98
CA THR A 175 -56.08 17.88 41.60
C THR A 175 -56.71 16.63 41.01
N ASN A 176 -55.88 15.83 40.31
CA ASN A 176 -56.29 14.54 39.78
C ASN A 176 -55.52 13.45 40.52
N THR A 177 -56.23 12.70 41.35
CA THR A 177 -55.66 11.59 42.11
C THR A 177 -56.28 10.27 41.61
N GLY A 178 -55.46 9.29 41.34
CA GLY A 178 -55.93 7.93 41.07
C GLY A 178 -56.57 7.30 42.32
N GLU A 179 -57.32 6.24 42.09
CA GLU A 179 -57.93 5.48 43.20
C GLU A 179 -56.82 4.99 44.14
N ALA A 180 -57.00 5.30 45.43
CA ALA A 180 -56.07 4.86 46.46
C ALA A 180 -56.27 3.36 46.76
N VAL A 181 -55.16 2.61 46.67
CA VAL A 181 -55.15 1.17 46.93
C VAL A 181 -54.36 0.88 48.18
N SER A 182 -54.97 0.12 49.07
CA SER A 182 -54.32 -0.33 50.30
C SER A 182 -53.32 -1.44 50.01
N VAL A 183 -52.05 -1.22 50.29
CA VAL A 183 -50.96 -2.10 49.96
C VAL A 183 -50.22 -2.57 51.18
N ASN A 184 -50.12 -3.87 51.35
CA ASN A 184 -49.31 -4.49 52.40
C ASN A 184 -48.30 -5.49 51.89
N GLY A 185 -48.24 -5.68 50.59
CA GLY A 185 -47.28 -6.61 49.90
C GLY A 185 -47.77 -8.05 49.85
N SER A 186 -48.99 -8.38 50.27
CA SER A 186 -49.54 -9.76 50.26
C SER A 186 -50.03 -10.19 48.85
N ALA A 187 -50.30 -9.25 47.98
CA ALA A 187 -50.86 -9.51 46.67
C ALA A 187 -50.34 -8.48 45.64
N ALA A 188 -50.49 -8.83 44.37
CA ALA A 188 -50.24 -7.88 43.32
C ALA A 188 -51.21 -6.69 43.41
N VAL A 189 -50.71 -5.51 43.19
CA VAL A 189 -51.47 -4.27 43.26
C VAL A 189 -51.39 -3.52 41.96
N THR A 190 -52.52 -3.11 41.46
CA THR A 190 -52.58 -2.24 40.28
C THR A 190 -52.89 -0.82 40.76
N LEU A 191 -51.96 0.07 40.58
CA LEU A 191 -52.16 1.52 40.78
C LEU A 191 -52.64 2.11 39.47
N LYS A 192 -53.84 2.68 39.51
CA LYS A 192 -54.38 3.37 38.33
C LYS A 192 -53.86 4.80 38.29
N LEU A 193 -53.37 5.20 37.14
CA LEU A 193 -53.10 6.59 36.88
C LEU A 193 -54.42 7.38 36.82
N PRO A 194 -54.48 8.63 37.28
CA PRO A 194 -55.62 9.50 37.02
C PRO A 194 -55.88 9.55 35.51
N ALA A 195 -57.16 9.71 35.15
CA ALA A 195 -57.54 9.78 33.72
C ALA A 195 -56.87 10.95 32.96
N ALA A 196 -56.40 11.95 33.68
CA ALA A 196 -55.58 13.03 33.14
C ALA A 196 -54.46 13.39 34.10
N ILE A 197 -53.24 13.41 33.65
CA ILE A 197 -52.07 13.89 34.41
C ILE A 197 -51.69 15.25 33.83
N LYS A 198 -51.96 16.31 34.59
CA LYS A 198 -51.47 17.64 34.27
C LYS A 198 -50.19 17.90 35.08
N ALA A 199 -49.08 17.62 34.50
CA ALA A 199 -47.77 17.88 35.09
C ALA A 199 -46.81 18.46 34.07
N ASN A 200 -46.06 19.50 34.44
CA ASN A 200 -44.83 19.82 33.77
C ASN A 200 -43.79 18.80 34.23
N ILE A 201 -43.52 17.81 33.39
CA ILE A 201 -42.48 16.84 33.67
C ILE A 201 -41.14 17.50 33.38
N THR A 202 -40.47 18.02 34.42
CA THR A 202 -39.07 18.47 34.37
C THR A 202 -38.18 17.26 34.67
N GLY A 203 -37.81 16.53 33.63
CA GLY A 203 -36.93 15.35 33.74
C GLY A 203 -37.10 14.41 32.55
N SER A 204 -36.26 13.37 32.47
CA SER A 204 -36.36 12.34 31.44
C SER A 204 -37.57 11.45 31.66
N LEU A 205 -38.47 11.38 30.72
CA LEU A 205 -39.50 10.34 30.66
C LEU A 205 -38.81 9.03 30.20
N THR A 206 -38.54 8.11 31.10
CA THR A 206 -38.08 6.75 30.76
C THR A 206 -39.27 5.90 30.36
N GLY A 207 -39.69 5.98 29.14
CA GLY A 207 -40.78 5.21 28.54
C GLY A 207 -41.34 5.92 27.31
N ASN A 208 -41.89 5.15 26.39
CA ASN A 208 -42.56 5.73 25.22
C ASN A 208 -43.83 6.45 25.69
N ALA A 209 -43.89 7.77 25.54
CA ALA A 209 -45.14 8.45 25.54
C ALA A 209 -45.95 7.90 24.34
N ALA A 210 -47.07 7.19 24.61
CA ALA A 210 -47.91 6.61 23.55
C ALA A 210 -48.43 7.63 22.52
N THR A 211 -48.16 8.93 22.74
CA THR A 211 -48.59 10.02 21.88
C THR A 211 -47.60 11.19 21.73
N ALA A 212 -46.33 11.00 22.10
CA ALA A 212 -45.32 11.91 21.57
C ALA A 212 -45.08 11.58 20.10
N THR A 213 -46.13 11.80 19.29
CA THR A 213 -46.11 11.49 17.86
C THR A 213 -45.16 12.39 17.10
N LYS A 214 -44.75 13.47 17.71
CA LYS A 214 -43.78 14.39 17.11
C LYS A 214 -43.22 15.43 18.07
N LEU A 215 -42.13 16.05 17.70
CA LEU A 215 -41.56 17.18 18.41
C LEU A 215 -42.48 18.40 18.30
N ALA A 216 -42.65 19.17 19.40
CA ALA A 216 -43.43 20.40 19.39
C ALA A 216 -42.97 21.42 18.37
N ALA A 217 -41.68 21.43 18.07
CA ALA A 217 -41.09 22.18 16.94
C ALA A 217 -40.21 21.22 16.12
N LYS A 218 -40.39 21.23 14.82
CA LYS A 218 -39.53 20.48 13.90
C LYS A 218 -38.08 20.89 14.08
N ARG A 219 -37.20 19.91 14.10
CA ARG A 219 -35.75 20.11 14.09
C ARG A 219 -35.20 19.75 12.72
N THR A 220 -34.21 20.46 12.30
CA THR A 220 -33.50 20.13 11.08
C THR A 220 -32.33 19.22 11.43
N ILE A 221 -32.25 18.07 10.77
CA ILE A 221 -31.11 17.18 10.85
C ILE A 221 -30.33 17.35 9.55
N ALA A 222 -29.07 17.72 9.68
CA ALA A 222 -28.18 17.94 8.55
C ALA A 222 -26.91 17.12 8.74
N LEU A 223 -26.34 16.69 7.63
CA LEU A 223 -24.99 16.15 7.60
C LEU A 223 -24.02 17.31 7.35
N SER A 224 -22.97 17.39 8.15
CA SER A 224 -21.92 18.40 8.00
C SER A 224 -20.53 17.75 8.13
N GLY A 225 -19.51 18.42 7.58
CA GLY A 225 -18.14 17.93 7.61
C GLY A 225 -17.81 16.97 6.47
N ALA A 226 -17.35 15.75 6.79
CA ALA A 226 -16.89 14.77 5.82
C ALA A 226 -17.96 14.28 4.83
N ALA A 227 -19.21 14.31 5.25
CA ALA A 227 -20.35 13.97 4.42
C ALA A 227 -21.29 15.18 4.34
N THR A 228 -21.83 15.42 3.16
CA THR A 228 -22.88 16.42 2.96
C THR A 228 -24.15 15.76 2.46
N GLY A 229 -25.28 16.29 2.90
CA GLY A 229 -26.60 15.82 2.48
C GLY A 229 -27.63 16.91 2.65
N THR A 230 -28.77 16.73 2.00
CA THR A 230 -29.85 17.69 2.11
C THR A 230 -30.42 17.67 3.53
N ALA A 231 -30.42 18.83 4.18
CA ALA A 231 -31.00 18.96 5.51
C ALA A 231 -32.50 18.64 5.50
N THR A 232 -32.92 17.75 6.38
CA THR A 232 -34.30 17.27 6.44
C THR A 232 -34.95 17.70 7.76
N ALA A 233 -36.14 18.24 7.68
CA ALA A 233 -36.92 18.59 8.86
C ALA A 233 -37.51 17.32 9.48
N PHE A 234 -37.23 17.11 10.75
CA PHE A 234 -37.66 15.96 11.55
C PHE A 234 -38.53 16.39 12.73
N ASP A 235 -39.69 15.81 12.86
CA ASP A 235 -40.58 16.04 13.98
C ASP A 235 -40.89 14.76 14.79
N GLY A 236 -40.29 13.64 14.42
CA GLY A 236 -40.48 12.37 15.15
C GLY A 236 -41.70 11.57 14.66
N SER A 237 -42.49 12.06 13.70
CA SER A 237 -43.71 11.37 13.24
C SER A 237 -43.44 10.16 12.33
N GLY A 238 -42.21 10.01 11.82
CA GLY A 238 -41.83 8.90 10.95
C GLY A 238 -40.32 8.85 10.72
N ASN A 239 -39.88 7.83 10.03
CA ASN A 239 -38.48 7.70 9.62
C ASN A 239 -38.11 8.78 8.62
N ILE A 240 -36.90 9.28 8.72
CA ILE A 240 -36.33 10.17 7.70
C ILE A 240 -35.13 9.49 7.04
N THR A 241 -34.95 9.79 5.77
CA THR A 241 -33.73 9.46 5.03
C THR A 241 -33.00 10.75 4.74
N ILE A 242 -31.74 10.81 5.11
CA ILE A 242 -30.85 11.91 4.72
C ILE A 242 -29.91 11.34 3.66
N PRO A 243 -30.18 11.57 2.37
CA PRO A 243 -29.29 11.07 1.33
C PRO A 243 -27.94 11.77 1.44
N VAL A 244 -26.87 10.98 1.45
CA VAL A 244 -25.51 11.51 1.31
C VAL A 244 -25.33 11.89 -0.14
N THR A 245 -25.24 13.18 -0.42
CA THR A 245 -25.06 13.71 -1.77
C THR A 245 -23.59 13.83 -2.17
N ALA A 246 -22.71 13.97 -1.19
CA ALA A 246 -21.28 13.95 -1.41
C ALA A 246 -20.52 13.55 -0.15
N LEU A 247 -19.40 12.88 -0.36
CA LEU A 247 -18.35 12.68 0.66
C LEU A 247 -17.19 13.60 0.28
N ALA A 248 -16.70 14.38 1.24
CA ALA A 248 -15.52 15.19 1.01
C ALA A 248 -14.32 14.29 0.67
N ALA A 249 -13.77 14.43 -0.52
CA ALA A 249 -12.59 13.67 -0.93
C ALA A 249 -11.42 13.85 0.05
N SER A 250 -11.33 15.03 0.68
CA SER A 250 -10.36 15.32 1.74
C SER A 250 -10.56 14.47 2.99
N ALA A 251 -11.80 14.14 3.38
CA ALA A 251 -12.07 13.35 4.56
C ALA A 251 -11.78 11.85 4.34
N ILE A 252 -12.17 11.32 3.17
CA ILE A 252 -11.80 9.96 2.76
C ILE A 252 -10.28 9.86 2.70
N ARG A 253 -9.65 10.85 2.12
CA ARG A 253 -8.20 10.93 1.96
C ARG A 253 -7.49 11.05 3.31
N ALA A 254 -7.99 11.88 4.24
CA ALA A 254 -7.43 12.03 5.57
C ALA A 254 -7.47 10.72 6.39
N GLN A 255 -8.55 9.94 6.30
CA GLN A 255 -8.62 8.63 6.93
C GLN A 255 -7.64 7.63 6.30
N TRP A 256 -7.49 7.72 4.98
CA TRP A 256 -6.58 6.86 4.25
C TRP A 256 -5.11 7.18 4.58
N TYR A 257 -4.76 8.48 4.67
CA TYR A 257 -3.43 8.91 5.10
C TYR A 257 -3.13 8.62 6.56
N ALA A 258 -4.11 8.68 7.45
CA ALA A 258 -3.92 8.29 8.85
C ALA A 258 -3.54 6.79 9.01
N ALA A 259 -3.85 5.98 8.01
CA ALA A 259 -3.49 4.57 7.94
C ALA A 259 -2.17 4.32 7.17
N TYR A 260 -1.66 5.32 6.44
CA TYR A 260 -0.44 5.22 5.64
C TYR A 260 0.66 6.10 6.22
N PRO A 261 1.85 5.55 6.48
CA PRO A 261 2.98 6.36 6.91
C PRO A 261 3.41 7.32 5.80
N ASP A 262 3.81 8.54 6.20
CA ASP A 262 4.46 9.49 5.30
C ASP A 262 5.81 8.92 4.84
N GLY A 263 6.28 9.37 3.69
CA GLY A 263 7.59 9.05 3.17
C GLY A 263 7.59 8.30 1.83
N ALA A 264 8.72 8.35 1.15
CA ALA A 264 8.88 7.85 -0.20
C ALA A 264 8.53 6.35 -0.36
N GLU A 265 8.96 5.52 0.59
CA GLU A 265 8.77 4.06 0.49
C GLU A 265 7.29 3.68 0.48
N ALA A 266 6.49 4.26 1.40
CA ALA A 266 5.07 4.01 1.47
C ALA A 266 4.36 4.48 0.20
N HIS A 267 4.69 5.69 -0.26
CA HIS A 267 4.08 6.27 -1.45
C HIS A 267 4.44 5.53 -2.73
N ASN A 268 5.66 5.02 -2.84
CA ASN A 268 6.12 4.20 -3.97
C ASN A 268 5.45 2.82 -4.08
N ALA A 269 4.69 2.41 -3.09
CA ALA A 269 3.94 1.15 -3.11
C ALA A 269 2.57 1.25 -3.79
N MET A 270 2.11 2.45 -4.17
CA MET A 270 0.74 2.70 -4.59
C MET A 270 0.64 3.48 -5.89
N TRP A 271 -0.40 3.19 -6.68
CA TRP A 271 -0.71 3.91 -7.91
C TRP A 271 -1.74 5.02 -7.64
N GLY A 272 -1.38 6.28 -7.92
CA GLY A 272 -2.27 7.44 -7.79
C GLY A 272 -3.13 7.67 -9.04
N GLY A 273 -2.51 8.00 -10.13
CA GLY A 273 -3.14 8.21 -11.44
C GLY A 273 -3.99 9.48 -11.55
N ARG A 274 -3.78 10.46 -10.68
CA ARG A 274 -4.59 11.70 -10.58
C ARG A 274 -3.87 12.87 -11.22
N ASP A 275 -4.65 13.83 -11.69
CA ASP A 275 -4.15 15.16 -12.04
C ASP A 275 -3.86 15.97 -10.77
N ILE A 276 -2.59 16.25 -10.52
CA ILE A 276 -2.13 17.08 -9.41
C ILE A 276 -1.61 18.45 -9.87
N THR A 277 -1.92 18.87 -11.10
CA THR A 277 -1.45 20.13 -11.70
C THR A 277 -1.84 21.33 -10.85
N ALA A 278 -3.09 21.39 -10.37
CA ALA A 278 -3.56 22.48 -9.54
C ALA A 278 -2.83 22.55 -8.19
N ALA A 279 -2.55 21.38 -7.58
CA ALA A 279 -1.80 21.28 -6.34
C ALA A 279 -0.31 21.64 -6.51
N PHE A 280 0.26 21.37 -7.67
CA PHE A 280 1.60 21.85 -8.01
C PHE A 280 1.62 23.39 -8.19
N ASN A 281 0.68 23.92 -8.97
CA ASN A 281 0.64 25.35 -9.26
C ASN A 281 0.41 26.24 -8.02
N ASN A 282 -0.23 25.72 -6.97
CA ASN A 282 -0.42 26.42 -5.70
C ASN A 282 0.70 26.13 -4.66
N GLY A 283 1.74 25.41 -5.04
CA GLY A 283 2.89 25.10 -4.19
C GLY A 283 2.72 23.92 -3.21
N THR A 284 1.53 23.31 -3.13
CA THR A 284 1.28 22.20 -2.18
C THR A 284 2.14 20.97 -2.49
N VAL A 285 2.28 20.62 -3.78
CA VAL A 285 3.10 19.47 -4.21
C VAL A 285 4.57 19.71 -3.84
N SER A 286 5.14 20.87 -4.20
CA SER A 286 6.53 21.18 -3.88
C SER A 286 6.79 21.21 -2.37
N ALA A 287 5.87 21.74 -1.56
CA ALA A 287 5.99 21.74 -0.11
C ALA A 287 6.01 20.31 0.47
N ASN A 288 5.15 19.42 -0.05
CA ASN A 288 5.07 18.03 0.41
C ASN A 288 6.25 17.17 -0.07
N ILE A 289 6.87 17.52 -1.19
CA ILE A 289 8.14 16.93 -1.62
C ILE A 289 9.26 17.41 -0.70
N ALA A 290 9.41 18.72 -0.53
CA ALA A 290 10.53 19.31 0.21
C ALA A 290 10.62 18.84 1.66
N ASN A 291 9.49 18.53 2.31
CA ASN A 291 9.45 18.02 3.68
C ASN A 291 9.56 16.47 3.76
N GLY A 292 9.66 15.77 2.64
CA GLY A 292 9.83 14.31 2.57
C GLY A 292 8.58 13.51 2.94
N THR A 293 7.43 14.14 3.14
CA THR A 293 6.18 13.41 3.45
C THR A 293 5.54 12.82 2.22
N PHE A 294 5.71 13.46 1.06
CA PHE A 294 5.05 13.13 -0.22
C PHE A 294 3.53 13.09 -0.14
N LYS A 295 2.97 13.73 0.87
CA LYS A 295 1.52 13.72 1.11
C LYS A 295 0.75 14.10 -0.15
N ASP A 296 -0.22 13.26 -0.54
CA ASP A 296 -1.03 13.39 -1.75
C ASP A 296 -0.24 13.25 -3.09
N ILE A 297 0.93 12.64 -3.06
CA ILE A 297 1.76 12.42 -4.26
C ILE A 297 2.10 10.94 -4.36
N PHE A 298 1.73 10.30 -5.46
CA PHE A 298 1.96 8.87 -5.69
C PHE A 298 2.46 8.61 -7.11
N PRO A 299 3.23 7.56 -7.34
CA PRO A 299 3.51 7.09 -8.69
C PRO A 299 2.23 6.97 -9.52
N GLY A 300 2.27 7.48 -10.73
CA GLY A 300 1.09 7.55 -11.61
C GLY A 300 0.33 8.86 -11.56
N ASP A 301 0.42 9.65 -10.48
CA ASP A 301 -0.09 11.03 -10.49
C ASP A 301 0.64 11.86 -11.56
N TYR A 302 0.00 12.86 -12.12
CA TYR A 302 0.63 13.63 -13.19
C TYR A 302 0.39 15.14 -13.06
N ILE A 303 1.36 15.89 -13.60
CA ILE A 303 1.32 17.34 -13.74
C ILE A 303 1.32 17.66 -15.22
N THR A 304 0.32 18.40 -15.68
CA THR A 304 0.25 18.86 -17.07
C THR A 304 0.98 20.18 -17.22
N LYS A 305 1.96 20.22 -18.12
CA LYS A 305 2.73 21.43 -18.45
C LYS A 305 2.89 21.57 -19.96
N GLN A 306 2.92 22.80 -20.39
CA GLN A 306 3.34 23.14 -21.74
C GLN A 306 4.86 23.30 -21.75
N VAL A 307 5.53 22.52 -22.59
CA VAL A 307 7.00 22.49 -22.70
C VAL A 307 7.39 22.91 -24.11
N THR A 308 8.19 23.94 -24.22
CA THR A 308 8.78 24.36 -25.48
C THR A 308 10.23 23.91 -25.56
N ILE A 309 10.53 23.04 -26.50
CA ILE A 309 11.87 22.53 -26.75
C ILE A 309 12.44 23.22 -27.99
N PRO A 310 13.61 23.85 -27.89
CA PRO A 310 14.22 24.55 -29.00
C PRO A 310 14.65 23.58 -30.12
N GLN A 311 14.93 24.13 -31.30
CA GLN A 311 15.58 23.37 -32.38
C GLN A 311 16.92 22.83 -31.89
N VAL A 312 17.22 21.62 -32.29
CA VAL A 312 18.49 20.93 -31.99
C VAL A 312 19.17 20.55 -33.29
N LEU A 313 20.44 20.90 -33.38
CA LEU A 313 21.31 20.52 -34.48
C LEU A 313 22.27 19.39 -34.04
N ALA A 314 22.72 18.61 -34.98
CA ALA A 314 23.80 17.64 -34.83
C ALA A 314 25.16 18.35 -34.58
N ASP A 315 26.19 17.57 -34.28
CA ASP A 315 27.53 18.09 -34.03
C ASP A 315 28.14 18.79 -35.26
N ASP A 316 27.63 18.52 -36.47
CA ASP A 316 27.99 19.20 -37.70
C ASP A 316 27.46 20.65 -37.82
N GLY A 317 26.61 21.06 -36.88
CA GLY A 317 25.97 22.37 -36.80
C GLY A 317 24.93 22.67 -37.90
N THR A 318 24.62 21.70 -38.75
CA THR A 318 23.74 21.88 -39.94
C THR A 318 22.60 20.86 -39.97
N THR A 319 22.85 19.61 -39.62
CA THR A 319 21.84 18.56 -39.61
C THR A 319 20.87 18.77 -38.46
N VAL A 320 19.58 18.90 -38.79
CA VAL A 320 18.53 19.05 -37.80
C VAL A 320 18.23 17.69 -37.17
N LEU A 321 18.52 17.55 -35.87
CA LEU A 321 18.12 16.39 -35.06
C LEU A 321 16.66 16.52 -34.62
N PHE A 322 16.23 17.75 -34.33
CA PHE A 322 14.87 18.08 -33.94
C PHE A 322 14.57 19.53 -34.32
N ALA A 323 13.43 19.76 -34.97
CA ALA A 323 13.07 21.09 -35.50
C ALA A 323 12.59 22.11 -34.42
N GLY A 324 12.45 21.68 -33.21
CA GLY A 324 11.82 22.47 -32.14
C GLY A 324 10.30 22.31 -32.11
N GLY A 325 9.69 22.65 -30.98
CA GLY A 325 8.24 22.58 -30.84
C GLY A 325 7.75 22.84 -29.44
N THR A 326 6.44 23.10 -29.33
CA THR A 326 5.74 23.27 -28.06
C THR A 326 4.71 22.15 -27.89
N TYR A 327 4.75 21.50 -26.76
CA TYR A 327 3.97 20.31 -26.44
C TYR A 327 3.24 20.46 -25.12
N THR A 328 2.00 20.01 -25.05
CA THR A 328 1.31 19.81 -23.78
C THR A 328 1.62 18.40 -23.29
N VAL A 329 2.29 18.29 -22.16
CA VAL A 329 2.84 17.04 -21.64
C VAL A 329 2.26 16.74 -20.27
N ASN A 330 1.74 15.54 -20.09
CA ASN A 330 1.42 14.97 -18.78
C ASN A 330 2.71 14.36 -18.20
N TRP A 331 3.28 15.01 -17.21
CA TRP A 331 4.45 14.55 -16.49
C TRP A 331 4.03 13.66 -15.33
N VAL A 332 4.22 12.37 -15.48
CA VAL A 332 3.84 11.35 -14.52
C VAL A 332 4.90 11.26 -13.42
N VAL A 333 4.47 11.28 -12.17
CA VAL A 333 5.33 10.93 -11.03
C VAL A 333 5.72 9.46 -11.19
N ALA A 334 6.99 9.22 -11.44
CA ALA A 334 7.51 7.88 -11.67
C ALA A 334 7.97 7.21 -10.37
N ASP A 335 8.52 8.00 -9.44
CA ASP A 335 9.03 7.48 -8.17
C ASP A 335 9.27 8.65 -7.20
N CYS A 336 9.13 8.39 -5.90
CA CYS A 336 9.50 9.32 -4.84
C CYS A 336 10.91 8.99 -4.37
N ASP A 337 11.77 10.00 -4.22
CA ASP A 337 13.15 9.88 -3.74
C ASP A 337 14.02 8.88 -4.53
N TYR A 338 13.79 8.77 -5.83
CA TYR A 338 14.51 7.81 -6.66
C TYR A 338 16.04 8.00 -6.62
N TRP A 339 16.49 9.25 -6.52
CA TRP A 339 17.92 9.63 -6.50
C TRP A 339 18.48 9.93 -5.12
N ILE A 340 17.66 9.83 -4.05
CA ILE A 340 18.11 10.16 -2.69
C ILE A 340 19.35 9.34 -2.30
N ASN A 341 20.32 9.97 -1.69
CA ASN A 341 21.62 9.40 -1.31
C ASN A 341 22.46 8.84 -2.46
N LYS A 342 22.13 9.16 -3.71
CA LYS A 342 22.89 8.77 -4.90
C LYS A 342 23.74 9.93 -5.42
N GLY A 343 24.82 9.62 -6.09
CA GLY A 343 25.88 10.52 -6.55
C GLY A 343 27.20 10.18 -5.88
N TYR A 344 28.33 10.34 -6.58
CA TYR A 344 29.62 9.85 -6.10
C TYR A 344 30.22 10.73 -5.00
N ASP A 345 30.44 12.02 -5.31
CA ASP A 345 31.10 13.00 -4.46
C ASP A 345 30.10 13.98 -3.80
N THR A 346 28.92 14.05 -4.34
CA THR A 346 27.84 14.90 -3.86
C THR A 346 26.53 14.14 -3.94
N ALA A 347 26.19 13.48 -2.84
CA ALA A 347 24.93 12.73 -2.77
C ALA A 347 23.74 13.68 -2.84
N MET A 348 22.69 13.26 -3.53
CA MET A 348 21.41 13.94 -3.54
C MET A 348 20.77 13.86 -2.14
N THR A 349 20.62 15.00 -1.49
CA THR A 349 19.99 15.10 -0.15
C THR A 349 18.60 15.73 -0.20
N ALA A 350 18.27 16.42 -1.29
CA ALA A 350 16.97 17.03 -1.47
C ALA A 350 15.91 15.98 -1.81
N HIS A 351 14.79 16.00 -1.09
CA HIS A 351 13.63 15.20 -1.44
C HIS A 351 13.09 15.62 -2.80
N HIS A 352 12.65 14.65 -3.58
CA HIS A 352 12.20 14.87 -4.96
C HIS A 352 11.28 13.75 -5.45
N VAL A 353 10.57 14.04 -6.53
CA VAL A 353 9.92 13.00 -7.32
C VAL A 353 10.59 12.91 -8.70
N ALA A 354 10.85 11.70 -9.16
CA ALA A 354 11.21 11.49 -10.57
C ALA A 354 9.95 11.65 -11.42
N ILE A 355 10.00 12.51 -12.43
CA ILE A 355 8.90 12.70 -13.35
C ILE A 355 9.30 12.25 -14.75
N VAL A 356 8.36 11.60 -15.44
CA VAL A 356 8.52 11.14 -16.83
C VAL A 356 7.32 11.59 -17.67
N PRO A 357 7.48 11.93 -18.95
CA PRO A 357 6.32 12.16 -19.81
C PRO A 357 5.47 10.89 -19.91
N GLN A 358 4.16 11.01 -19.92
CA GLN A 358 3.26 9.86 -20.10
C GLN A 358 3.51 9.14 -21.43
N VAL A 359 3.82 9.91 -22.47
CA VAL A 359 4.20 9.44 -23.80
C VAL A 359 5.47 10.18 -24.24
N PRO A 360 6.24 9.67 -25.21
CA PRO A 360 7.34 10.43 -25.80
C PRO A 360 6.88 11.82 -26.26
N ILE A 361 7.71 12.83 -26.02
CA ILE A 361 7.37 14.24 -26.30
C ILE A 361 7.48 14.52 -27.81
N PHE A 362 8.56 14.06 -28.42
CA PHE A 362 8.87 14.20 -29.85
C PHE A 362 9.79 13.06 -30.28
N ASN A 363 10.14 13.01 -31.55
CA ASN A 363 11.05 11.99 -32.10
C ASN A 363 12.41 12.62 -32.47
N ALA A 364 13.49 11.90 -32.14
CA ALA A 364 14.85 12.25 -32.55
C ALA A 364 15.71 10.99 -32.70
N ARG A 365 16.91 11.17 -33.25
CA ARG A 365 17.94 10.13 -33.38
C ARG A 365 18.83 10.14 -32.15
N MET A 366 19.48 9.02 -31.86
CA MET A 366 20.59 9.00 -30.90
C MET A 366 21.83 9.66 -31.46
N ASN A 367 22.13 9.37 -32.74
CA ASN A 367 23.22 9.97 -33.51
C ASN A 367 22.80 10.17 -34.97
N SER A 368 23.46 11.07 -35.69
CA SER A 368 23.26 11.28 -37.11
C SER A 368 23.69 10.09 -37.95
N THR A 369 24.59 9.27 -37.43
CA THR A 369 25.09 8.02 -38.05
C THR A 369 24.90 6.83 -37.10
N ASN A 370 24.98 5.60 -37.65
CA ASN A 370 24.87 4.38 -36.83
C ASN A 370 26.19 4.10 -36.10
N THR A 371 26.44 4.85 -35.05
CA THR A 371 27.58 4.67 -34.16
C THR A 371 27.16 4.84 -32.70
N THR A 372 27.83 4.14 -31.81
CA THR A 372 27.74 4.32 -30.36
C THR A 372 29.09 4.70 -29.77
N GLU A 373 29.99 5.24 -30.62
CA GLU A 373 31.29 5.73 -30.19
C GLU A 373 31.14 6.78 -29.08
N GLY A 374 31.94 6.67 -28.02
CA GLY A 374 31.81 7.47 -26.83
C GLY A 374 30.64 7.08 -25.90
N GLY A 375 29.95 5.98 -26.19
CA GLY A 375 28.81 5.48 -25.45
C GLY A 375 27.62 6.43 -25.50
N TYR A 376 26.75 6.36 -24.48
CA TYR A 376 25.63 7.28 -24.41
C TYR A 376 26.10 8.73 -24.19
N ALA A 377 27.10 8.94 -23.33
CA ALA A 377 27.65 10.29 -23.09
C ALA A 377 28.28 10.94 -24.35
N GLY A 378 28.73 10.14 -25.30
CA GLY A 378 29.25 10.61 -26.61
C GLY A 378 28.17 10.90 -27.64
N SER A 379 26.92 10.46 -27.41
CA SER A 379 25.84 10.60 -28.39
C SER A 379 25.39 12.05 -28.57
N GLU A 380 24.93 12.38 -29.79
CA GLU A 380 24.27 13.68 -30.06
C GLU A 380 22.96 13.84 -29.27
N MET A 381 22.29 12.74 -28.96
CA MET A 381 21.15 12.74 -28.06
C MET A 381 21.54 13.35 -26.71
N TYR A 382 22.60 12.84 -26.10
CA TYR A 382 23.03 13.34 -24.77
C TYR A 382 23.63 14.75 -24.87
N LYS A 383 24.48 15.02 -25.87
CA LYS A 383 25.18 16.31 -26.00
C LYS A 383 24.28 17.46 -26.42
N ASN A 384 23.30 17.19 -27.30
CA ASN A 384 22.53 18.25 -27.95
C ASN A 384 21.03 18.18 -27.61
N VAL A 385 20.38 17.00 -27.66
CA VAL A 385 18.94 16.85 -27.49
C VAL A 385 18.54 16.97 -26.01
N ILE A 386 19.24 16.28 -25.12
CA ILE A 386 18.93 16.29 -23.69
C ILE A 386 19.09 17.68 -23.05
N PRO A 387 20.12 18.47 -23.34
CA PRO A 387 20.21 19.86 -22.86
C PRO A 387 19.05 20.75 -23.34
N ALA A 388 18.59 20.55 -24.58
CA ALA A 388 17.40 21.24 -25.07
C ALA A 388 16.12 20.82 -24.32
N CYS A 389 15.99 19.52 -24.03
CA CYS A 389 14.90 19.03 -23.17
C CYS A 389 14.99 19.64 -21.76
N ALA A 390 16.18 19.68 -21.16
CA ALA A 390 16.41 20.29 -19.85
C ALA A 390 15.96 21.76 -19.85
N THR A 391 16.36 22.53 -20.86
CA THR A 391 15.94 23.93 -21.03
C THR A 391 14.42 24.06 -21.08
N GLY A 392 13.75 23.23 -21.87
CA GLY A 392 12.29 23.23 -21.97
C GLY A 392 11.59 22.86 -20.67
N ILE A 393 12.10 21.84 -19.96
CA ILE A 393 11.57 21.37 -18.69
C ILE A 393 11.75 22.45 -17.59
N VAL A 394 12.95 22.99 -17.48
CA VAL A 394 13.27 24.06 -16.51
C VAL A 394 12.41 25.28 -16.73
N ASN A 395 12.20 25.69 -17.99
CA ASN A 395 11.33 26.81 -18.31
C ASN A 395 9.86 26.53 -17.95
N ALA A 396 9.38 25.30 -18.11
CA ALA A 396 8.01 24.91 -17.85
C ALA A 396 7.68 24.76 -16.35
N PHE A 397 8.62 24.26 -15.55
CA PHE A 397 8.43 24.02 -14.14
C PHE A 397 8.99 25.14 -13.25
N GLY A 398 9.96 25.90 -13.73
CA GLY A 398 10.76 26.85 -12.96
C GLY A 398 12.10 26.24 -12.51
N SER A 399 13.15 27.04 -12.56
CA SER A 399 14.53 26.59 -12.23
C SER A 399 14.69 26.12 -10.78
N SER A 400 13.85 26.63 -9.87
CA SER A 400 13.85 26.23 -8.46
C SER A 400 13.23 24.84 -8.24
N HIS A 401 12.48 24.31 -9.19
CA HIS A 401 11.76 23.04 -9.06
C HIS A 401 12.46 21.87 -9.76
N ILE A 402 13.45 22.11 -10.59
CA ILE A 402 14.17 21.04 -11.30
C ILE A 402 15.57 20.90 -10.73
N LEU A 403 15.82 19.77 -10.12
CA LEU A 403 17.10 19.48 -9.49
C LEU A 403 18.16 19.09 -10.52
N THR A 404 19.39 19.48 -10.26
CA THR A 404 20.57 18.90 -10.90
C THR A 404 20.98 17.65 -10.13
N PHE A 405 21.11 16.53 -10.81
CA PHE A 405 21.55 15.27 -10.22
C PHE A 405 22.79 14.74 -10.90
N ARG A 406 23.59 13.95 -10.20
CA ARG A 406 24.78 13.30 -10.71
C ARG A 406 24.43 11.89 -11.13
N ASP A 407 24.72 11.57 -12.39
CA ASP A 407 24.52 10.24 -12.98
C ASP A 407 25.82 9.73 -13.57
N HIS A 408 26.06 8.44 -13.49
CA HIS A 408 27.24 7.81 -14.08
C HIS A 408 26.87 7.32 -15.48
N LEU A 409 27.49 7.89 -16.49
CA LEU A 409 27.18 7.58 -17.88
C LEU A 409 28.39 6.93 -18.58
N THR A 410 28.10 5.96 -19.43
CA THR A 410 29.11 5.27 -20.25
C THR A 410 29.67 6.19 -21.30
N ARG A 411 31.00 6.25 -21.39
CA ARG A 411 31.77 7.06 -22.36
C ARG A 411 32.28 6.28 -23.53
N ASP A 412 32.49 4.97 -23.37
CA ASP A 412 33.12 4.14 -24.39
C ASP A 412 32.65 2.69 -24.32
N LEU A 413 32.55 2.07 -25.48
CA LEU A 413 32.36 0.63 -25.63
C LEU A 413 33.64 0.06 -26.22
N ASN A 414 34.22 -0.93 -25.60
CA ASN A 414 35.24 -1.71 -26.26
C ASN A 414 34.60 -2.49 -27.42
N ALA A 415 34.75 -1.95 -28.63
CA ALA A 415 34.13 -2.47 -29.86
C ALA A 415 34.48 -3.94 -30.16
N SER A 416 35.56 -4.46 -29.58
CA SER A 416 35.96 -5.87 -29.73
C SER A 416 35.07 -6.85 -28.93
N ALA A 417 34.21 -6.36 -28.05
CA ALA A 417 33.34 -7.20 -27.20
C ALA A 417 31.91 -7.38 -27.74
N VAL A 418 31.59 -6.80 -28.88
CA VAL A 418 30.23 -6.77 -29.45
C VAL A 418 30.10 -7.78 -30.58
N SER A 419 29.42 -8.91 -30.30
CA SER A 419 28.98 -9.81 -31.37
C SER A 419 27.46 -9.75 -31.52
N SER A 420 27.05 -9.57 -32.79
CA SER A 420 25.68 -9.66 -33.33
C SER A 420 24.52 -9.66 -32.32
N GLY A 421 24.20 -8.49 -31.77
CA GLY A 421 22.92 -8.26 -31.07
C GLY A 421 22.87 -8.55 -29.58
N ILE A 422 23.91 -9.14 -29.02
CA ILE A 422 24.04 -9.32 -27.56
C ILE A 422 25.45 -8.92 -27.16
N THR A 423 25.57 -7.90 -26.29
CA THR A 423 26.87 -7.49 -25.77
C THR A 423 27.31 -8.49 -24.70
N VAL A 424 28.20 -9.41 -25.04
CA VAL A 424 28.85 -10.29 -24.08
C VAL A 424 30.17 -9.66 -23.67
N PHE A 425 30.25 -9.15 -22.44
CA PHE A 425 31.49 -8.67 -21.86
C PHE A 425 32.30 -9.84 -21.32
N THR A 426 33.39 -10.17 -21.99
CA THR A 426 34.40 -11.14 -21.54
C THR A 426 35.57 -10.43 -20.87
N GLY A 427 35.34 -9.60 -19.88
CA GLY A 427 36.41 -8.85 -19.23
C GLY A 427 35.95 -8.11 -17.99
N ALA A 428 36.89 -7.47 -17.29
CA ALA A 428 36.57 -6.62 -16.14
C ALA A 428 35.55 -5.54 -16.54
N PRO A 429 34.68 -5.10 -15.61
CA PRO A 429 33.70 -4.04 -15.85
C PRO A 429 34.38 -2.87 -16.54
N ASN A 430 33.76 -2.39 -17.63
CA ASN A 430 34.29 -1.23 -18.33
C ASN A 430 34.05 0.03 -17.48
N TRP A 431 35.05 0.42 -16.70
CA TRP A 431 35.06 1.61 -15.85
C TRP A 431 35.19 2.93 -16.65
N ASN A 432 35.06 2.90 -17.95
CA ASN A 432 35.18 4.06 -18.83
C ASN A 432 34.01 5.04 -18.79
N GLY A 433 33.15 4.93 -17.78
CA GLY A 433 32.13 5.90 -17.47
C GLY A 433 32.68 7.12 -16.73
N ALA A 434 31.88 8.16 -16.68
CA ALA A 434 32.13 9.33 -15.86
C ALA A 434 30.84 9.84 -15.23
N TRP A 435 31.01 10.64 -14.17
CA TRP A 435 29.92 11.30 -13.48
C TRP A 435 29.58 12.61 -14.16
N TYR A 436 28.34 12.77 -14.53
CA TYR A 436 27.80 13.96 -15.19
C TYR A 436 26.71 14.60 -14.33
N GLY A 437 26.75 15.92 -14.18
CA GLY A 437 25.67 16.70 -13.59
C GLY A 437 24.65 17.07 -14.68
N GLN A 438 23.37 16.83 -14.46
CA GLN A 438 22.33 17.08 -15.42
C GLN A 438 20.96 17.31 -14.75
N GLN A 439 20.04 17.96 -15.47
CA GLN A 439 18.70 18.25 -14.98
C GLN A 439 17.63 17.32 -15.58
N CYS A 440 17.94 16.65 -16.67
CA CYS A 440 17.14 15.54 -17.20
C CYS A 440 18.03 14.56 -17.96
N ASN A 441 17.53 13.36 -18.20
CA ASN A 441 18.24 12.32 -18.96
C ASN A 441 17.26 11.33 -19.57
N LEU A 442 17.70 10.50 -20.52
CA LEU A 442 16.95 9.31 -20.92
C LEU A 442 17.00 8.27 -19.80
N MET A 443 15.95 7.48 -19.70
CA MET A 443 15.91 6.35 -18.79
C MET A 443 16.78 5.20 -19.28
N SER A 444 17.33 4.43 -18.35
CA SER A 444 17.96 3.13 -18.64
C SER A 444 16.93 2.00 -18.67
N GLU A 445 17.32 0.84 -19.23
CA GLU A 445 16.51 -0.38 -19.14
C GLU A 445 16.18 -0.75 -17.69
N ALA A 446 17.13 -0.61 -16.77
CA ALA A 446 16.93 -0.90 -15.36
C ALA A 446 15.84 -0.01 -14.72
N MET A 447 15.74 1.25 -15.13
CA MET A 447 14.70 2.17 -14.65
C MET A 447 13.30 1.77 -15.11
N VAL A 448 13.20 1.08 -16.24
CA VAL A 448 11.91 0.68 -16.84
C VAL A 448 11.56 -0.77 -16.54
N TYR A 449 12.54 -1.69 -16.48
CA TYR A 449 12.33 -3.13 -16.44
C TYR A 449 12.98 -3.85 -15.25
N ASP A 450 13.67 -3.11 -14.37
CA ASP A 450 14.45 -3.65 -13.24
C ASP A 450 15.74 -4.39 -13.62
N GLY A 451 16.14 -4.31 -14.86
CA GLY A 451 17.37 -4.93 -15.32
C GLY A 451 17.61 -4.75 -16.83
N PRO A 452 18.78 -5.11 -17.31
CA PRO A 452 19.08 -5.06 -18.73
C PRO A 452 18.38 -6.21 -19.46
N HIS A 453 17.80 -5.90 -20.61
CA HIS A 453 17.16 -6.85 -21.53
C HIS A 453 17.88 -6.95 -22.86
N CYS A 454 18.41 -5.84 -23.35
CA CYS A 454 19.11 -5.75 -24.64
C CYS A 454 20.53 -5.25 -24.51
N ALA A 455 20.82 -4.53 -23.42
CA ALA A 455 22.13 -3.97 -23.16
C ALA A 455 22.92 -4.79 -22.12
N SER A 456 24.22 -4.59 -22.07
CA SER A 456 25.04 -5.20 -21.04
C SER A 456 24.84 -4.51 -19.70
N SER A 457 24.58 -5.30 -18.67
CA SER A 457 24.46 -4.84 -17.28
C SER A 457 25.73 -4.15 -16.74
N ALA A 458 26.86 -4.31 -17.40
CA ALA A 458 28.14 -3.76 -16.94
C ALA A 458 28.33 -2.28 -17.30
N LEU A 459 27.48 -1.69 -18.14
CA LEU A 459 27.74 -0.38 -18.74
C LEU A 459 27.36 0.81 -17.87
N ASP A 460 26.27 0.74 -17.13
CA ASP A 460 25.78 1.86 -16.29
C ASP A 460 25.55 1.44 -14.81
N ASN A 461 26.20 0.39 -14.37
CA ASN A 461 25.85 -0.31 -13.13
C ASN A 461 26.53 0.23 -11.85
N ILE A 462 27.20 1.39 -11.92
CA ILE A 462 27.77 2.03 -10.72
C ILE A 462 26.68 2.66 -9.85
N MET A 463 25.59 3.08 -10.48
CA MET A 463 24.41 3.55 -9.76
C MET A 463 23.45 2.37 -9.56
N ALA A 464 23.17 2.02 -8.33
CA ALA A 464 22.12 1.04 -8.00
C ALA A 464 20.77 1.60 -8.47
N THR A 465 20.47 1.41 -9.74
CA THR A 465 19.17 1.76 -10.31
C THR A 465 18.22 0.59 -10.12
N ARG A 466 16.99 0.90 -9.79
CA ARG A 466 15.88 -0.04 -9.69
C ARG A 466 14.80 0.38 -10.68
N GLN A 467 13.85 -0.49 -10.94
CA GLN A 467 12.66 -0.09 -11.68
C GLN A 467 11.95 1.05 -10.96
N MET A 468 11.62 2.11 -11.68
CA MET A 468 10.78 3.18 -11.13
C MET A 468 9.39 2.64 -10.81
N SER A 469 8.87 3.03 -9.67
CA SER A 469 7.62 2.51 -9.09
C SER A 469 6.42 2.61 -10.04
N ALA A 470 6.33 3.68 -10.84
CA ALA A 470 5.25 3.83 -11.80
C ALA A 470 5.24 2.74 -12.89
N PHE A 471 6.41 2.31 -13.37
CA PHE A 471 6.51 1.24 -14.37
C PHE A 471 6.23 -0.13 -13.75
N ARG A 472 6.64 -0.34 -12.51
CA ARG A 472 6.36 -1.54 -11.74
C ARG A 472 4.87 -1.68 -11.39
N LEU A 473 4.23 -0.57 -11.04
CA LEU A 473 2.81 -0.54 -10.65
C LEU A 473 1.86 -0.54 -11.84
N SER A 474 2.32 -0.08 -13.02
CA SER A 474 1.52 -0.01 -14.23
C SER A 474 2.37 -0.24 -15.47
N GLU A 475 2.44 -1.49 -15.92
CA GLU A 475 3.11 -1.86 -17.18
C GLU A 475 2.54 -1.09 -18.39
N LYS A 476 1.27 -0.70 -18.32
CA LYS A 476 0.63 0.11 -19.36
C LYS A 476 1.38 1.44 -19.59
N LEU A 477 2.05 1.98 -18.58
CA LEU A 477 2.82 3.21 -18.72
C LEU A 477 4.04 3.03 -19.62
N ILE A 478 4.59 1.82 -19.76
CA ILE A 478 5.77 1.55 -20.58
C ILE A 478 5.48 1.87 -22.05
N ASN A 479 4.32 1.45 -22.55
CA ASN A 479 3.92 1.65 -23.96
C ASN A 479 2.54 2.29 -24.10
N TYR A 480 2.24 3.30 -23.34
CA TYR A 480 0.91 3.91 -23.19
C TYR A 480 0.16 4.17 -24.51
N ASN A 481 0.89 4.64 -25.54
CA ASN A 481 0.38 4.91 -26.88
C ASN A 481 1.00 4.02 -27.98
N ARG A 482 1.72 2.95 -27.60
CA ARG A 482 2.44 2.02 -28.50
C ARG A 482 3.52 2.68 -29.37
N GLN A 483 3.94 3.87 -29.01
CA GLN A 483 5.03 4.57 -29.69
C GLN A 483 6.37 4.00 -29.24
N TRP A 484 7.31 3.85 -30.16
CA TRP A 484 8.67 3.43 -29.88
C TRP A 484 9.45 4.62 -29.30
N TRP A 485 10.30 4.37 -28.29
CA TRP A 485 11.07 5.43 -27.66
C TRP A 485 12.41 4.95 -27.12
N TRP A 486 13.40 5.84 -27.15
CA TRP A 486 14.78 5.56 -26.79
C TRP A 486 14.97 5.32 -25.29
N LEU A 487 15.83 4.34 -25.01
CA LEU A 487 16.53 4.18 -23.74
C LEU A 487 18.00 4.59 -23.95
N ARG A 488 18.71 4.85 -22.85
CA ARG A 488 20.11 5.32 -22.95
C ARG A 488 21.13 4.19 -23.10
N ASP A 489 20.72 2.95 -22.87
CA ASP A 489 21.63 1.80 -22.83
C ASP A 489 22.15 1.46 -24.22
N VAL A 490 23.45 1.18 -24.25
CA VAL A 490 24.12 0.80 -25.49
C VAL A 490 24.01 -0.71 -25.66
N ALA A 491 23.50 -1.13 -26.79
CA ALA A 491 23.30 -2.55 -27.10
C ALA A 491 24.39 -3.13 -28.02
N SER A 492 25.03 -2.30 -28.86
CA SER A 492 26.12 -2.71 -29.75
C SER A 492 26.92 -1.50 -30.24
N SER A 493 27.92 -1.69 -31.04
CA SER A 493 28.71 -0.61 -31.65
C SER A 493 27.92 0.37 -32.54
N ALA A 494 26.67 0.02 -32.87
CA ALA A 494 25.80 0.84 -33.71
C ALA A 494 24.39 1.00 -33.16
N PHE A 495 24.02 0.28 -32.09
CA PHE A 495 22.65 0.17 -31.61
C PHE A 495 22.51 0.66 -30.16
N PHE A 496 21.44 1.41 -29.90
CA PHE A 496 20.95 1.71 -28.55
C PHE A 496 19.69 0.90 -28.26
N ALA A 497 19.44 0.66 -26.97
CA ALA A 497 18.22 0.08 -26.51
C ALA A 497 17.04 1.05 -26.70
N TYR A 498 15.86 0.50 -26.97
CA TYR A 498 14.62 1.25 -27.08
C TYR A 498 13.44 0.38 -26.62
N VAL A 499 12.35 1.02 -26.28
CA VAL A 499 11.07 0.36 -26.00
C VAL A 499 10.26 0.29 -27.28
N TYR A 500 9.89 -0.91 -27.73
CA TYR A 500 9.03 -1.08 -28.90
C TYR A 500 7.54 -1.03 -28.55
N GLY A 501 6.67 -0.91 -29.55
CA GLY A 501 5.23 -0.71 -29.36
C GLY A 501 4.47 -1.81 -28.61
N GLY A 502 5.10 -2.97 -28.38
CA GLY A 502 4.61 -4.03 -27.52
C GLY A 502 4.97 -3.88 -26.04
N GLY A 503 5.81 -2.91 -25.69
CA GLY A 503 6.24 -2.64 -24.32
C GLY A 503 7.52 -3.35 -23.89
N GLY A 504 8.09 -4.21 -24.73
CA GLY A 504 9.37 -4.86 -24.44
C GLY A 504 10.56 -4.01 -24.87
N ALA A 505 11.75 -4.32 -24.35
CA ALA A 505 13.01 -3.74 -24.80
C ALA A 505 13.49 -4.39 -26.10
N ASN A 506 14.18 -3.64 -26.94
CA ASN A 506 14.85 -4.10 -28.15
C ASN A 506 16.00 -3.14 -28.49
N ALA A 507 16.78 -3.41 -29.50
CA ALA A 507 17.90 -2.58 -29.93
C ALA A 507 17.77 -2.15 -31.38
N ARG A 508 18.19 -0.90 -31.71
CA ARG A 508 18.10 -0.31 -33.04
C ARG A 508 19.26 0.63 -33.33
N GLY A 509 19.46 0.86 -34.62
CA GLY A 509 20.51 1.74 -35.12
C GLY A 509 20.41 3.15 -34.51
N ALA A 510 21.56 3.69 -34.13
CA ALA A 510 21.63 5.01 -33.50
C ALA A 510 21.05 6.14 -34.38
N SER A 511 21.02 5.95 -35.72
CA SER A 511 20.46 6.90 -36.66
C SER A 511 18.95 6.74 -36.91
N ASP A 512 18.31 5.73 -36.32
CA ASP A 512 16.86 5.58 -36.39
C ASP A 512 16.17 6.70 -35.59
N VAL A 513 14.91 6.99 -35.92
CA VAL A 513 14.15 8.08 -35.32
C VAL A 513 13.06 7.53 -34.45
N PHE A 514 13.22 7.64 -33.13
CA PHE A 514 12.22 7.23 -32.15
C PHE A 514 11.90 8.31 -31.13
N GLY A 515 10.91 8.05 -30.29
CA GLY A 515 10.44 8.98 -29.28
C GLY A 515 11.49 9.33 -28.23
N VAL A 516 11.57 10.57 -27.87
CA VAL A 516 12.38 11.08 -26.76
C VAL A 516 11.48 11.22 -25.53
N ARG A 517 11.82 10.46 -24.49
CA ARG A 517 11.06 10.37 -23.24
C ARG A 517 12.01 10.53 -22.05
N PRO A 518 12.42 11.76 -21.74
CA PRO A 518 13.35 12.02 -20.65
C PRO A 518 12.69 11.91 -19.29
N PHE A 519 13.48 11.66 -18.25
CA PHE A 519 13.08 11.90 -16.86
C PHE A 519 13.78 13.13 -16.30
N ALA A 520 13.18 13.74 -15.30
CA ALA A 520 13.75 14.83 -14.50
C ALA A 520 13.39 14.65 -13.02
N LEU A 521 14.10 15.34 -12.14
CA LEU A 521 13.83 15.33 -10.72
C LEU A 521 13.16 16.65 -10.32
N LEU A 522 11.93 16.56 -9.83
CA LEU A 522 11.09 17.69 -9.41
C LEU A 522 11.10 17.79 -7.88
N CYS A 523 11.31 19.00 -7.33
CA CYS A 523 11.26 19.30 -5.89
C CYS A 523 10.27 20.42 -5.53
#